data_9d40f0a2e991b1567374d13cc509c15d
#
_entry.id   9d40f0a2e991b1567374d13cc509c15d
#
_cell.length_a   1.000
_cell.length_b   1.000
_cell.length_c   1.000
_cell.angle_alpha   90.00
_cell.angle_beta   90.00
_cell.angle_gamma   90.00
#
_symmetry.space_group_name_H-M   'P 1'
#
loop_
_entity.id
_entity.type
_entity.pdbx_description
1 polymer ?
#
loop_
_entity_poly.entity_id
_entity_poly.type
_entity_poly.pdbx_seq_one_letter_code
_entity_poly.pdbx_strand_id
1 'polypeptide(L)'
;NLAVIFNVGRVMQGAINAGHQQAHRWPDRRSPPTHEASDAKMPSKLHLLWESLQLCFVVLGGVLLGLLVDLRALPIDKWSEWALMLLLLLIGIQMRNSGMRLRQILLNPWGMKIAATVILSSWLGSLLAAQLLGMPSSHALALASSFGWYSLSGILVADKLGPVLGSAAFINDLGRELIAILIIPVLMRRHPSAAIGYGGATALDFTLPVIQKSGGIQVVPVAIVSGFILSLLGPILILGFLAI
;
A
#
# COMPACT_ATOMS: atom_id res chain seq x y z
N ASN A 1 -13.11 7.52 -8.42
CA ASN A 1 -12.42 7.16 -7.16
C ASN A 1 -11.14 7.97 -6.89
N LEU A 2 -10.39 8.44 -7.92
CA LEU A 2 -9.24 9.35 -7.71
C LEU A 2 -9.65 10.69 -7.08
N ALA A 3 -10.80 11.25 -7.45
CA ALA A 3 -11.29 12.51 -6.91
C ALA A 3 -11.64 12.42 -5.42
N VAL A 4 -12.14 11.28 -4.95
CA VAL A 4 -12.43 11.02 -3.53
C VAL A 4 -11.12 10.93 -2.74
N ILE A 5 -10.10 10.25 -3.28
CA ILE A 5 -8.77 10.16 -2.66
C ILE A 5 -8.11 11.54 -2.58
N PHE A 6 -8.23 12.37 -3.61
CA PHE A 6 -7.72 13.75 -3.60
C PHE A 6 -8.46 14.66 -2.60
N ASN A 7 -9.79 14.53 -2.47
CA ASN A 7 -10.56 15.31 -1.50
C ASN A 7 -10.30 14.86 -0.07
N VAL A 8 -10.20 13.55 0.18
CA VAL A 8 -9.81 13.01 1.49
C VAL A 8 -8.39 13.45 1.85
N GLY A 9 -7.46 13.46 0.90
CA GLY A 9 -6.11 13.99 1.09
C GLY A 9 -6.11 15.48 1.50
N ARG A 10 -7.03 16.29 0.95
CA ARG A 10 -7.17 17.73 1.27
C ARG A 10 -7.81 17.94 2.63
N VAL A 11 -8.83 17.16 3.00
CA VAL A 11 -9.47 17.17 4.31
C VAL A 11 -8.50 16.70 5.38
N MET A 12 -7.69 15.67 5.10
CA MET A 12 -6.62 15.22 6.00
C MET A 12 -5.54 16.29 6.18
N GLN A 13 -5.14 16.98 5.12
CA GLN A 13 -4.17 18.06 5.22
C GLN A 13 -4.73 19.21 6.08
N GLY A 14 -6.02 19.51 5.98
CA GLY A 14 -6.72 20.48 6.82
C GLY A 14 -6.78 20.06 8.30
N ALA A 15 -7.11 18.78 8.58
CA ALA A 15 -7.14 18.21 9.93
C ALA A 15 -5.73 18.09 10.54
N ILE A 16 -4.72 17.80 9.71
CA ILE A 16 -3.30 17.78 10.10
C ILE A 16 -2.82 19.19 10.46
N ASN A 17 -3.22 20.21 9.71
CA ASN A 17 -2.85 21.59 9.97
C ASN A 17 -3.56 22.18 11.22
N ALA A 18 -4.77 21.74 11.52
CA ALA A 18 -5.50 22.12 12.72
C ALA A 18 -4.96 21.47 14.01
N GLY A 19 -4.34 20.27 13.92
CA GLY A 19 -3.66 19.59 15.02
C GLY A 19 -2.25 20.11 15.33
N HIS A 20 -1.78 21.14 14.65
CA HIS A 20 -0.38 21.56 14.58
C HIS A 20 0.14 22.39 15.76
N GLN A 21 -0.61 22.55 16.85
CA GLN A 21 -0.07 23.26 18.03
C GLN A 21 0.59 22.38 19.08
N GLN A 22 0.58 21.04 18.96
CA GLN A 22 1.31 20.17 19.89
C GLN A 22 2.04 19.02 19.17
N ALA A 23 3.34 19.25 18.97
CA ALA A 23 4.47 18.31 19.01
C ALA A 23 4.28 16.91 18.39
N HIS A 24 4.55 16.76 17.16
CA HIS A 24 5.49 15.83 16.50
C HIS A 24 5.48 16.18 15.02
N ARG A 25 6.36 17.12 14.65
CA ARG A 25 6.59 17.50 13.25
C ARG A 25 6.90 16.24 12.44
N TRP A 26 6.19 16.07 11.34
CA TRP A 26 6.72 15.38 10.19
C TRP A 26 8.16 15.87 9.98
N PRO A 27 9.14 14.97 9.73
CA PRO A 27 10.53 15.38 9.56
C PRO A 27 10.59 16.59 8.65
N ASP A 28 11.06 17.71 9.22
CA ASP A 28 11.03 19.03 8.57
C ASP A 28 11.89 18.95 7.32
N ARG A 29 11.32 19.25 6.15
CA ARG A 29 12.08 19.38 4.90
C ARG A 29 13.17 20.46 4.97
N ARG A 30 13.20 21.24 6.05
CA ARG A 30 14.16 22.33 6.28
C ARG A 30 15.32 21.99 7.19
N SER A 31 15.33 20.79 7.81
CA SER A 31 16.54 20.33 8.46
C SER A 31 17.58 20.07 7.35
N PRO A 32 18.76 20.73 7.41
CA PRO A 32 19.78 20.50 6.41
C PRO A 32 20.13 19.01 6.42
N PRO A 33 20.24 18.37 5.24
CA PRO A 33 20.71 17.00 5.16
C PRO A 33 22.08 16.94 5.82
N THR A 34 22.29 15.97 6.70
CA THR A 34 23.63 15.63 7.16
C THR A 34 24.52 15.42 5.94
N HIS A 35 25.76 15.88 5.98
CA HIS A 35 26.69 16.01 4.84
C HIS A 35 26.81 14.80 3.88
N GLU A 36 26.33 13.62 4.25
CA GLU A 36 26.29 12.43 3.39
C GLU A 36 25.07 12.34 2.44
N ALA A 37 24.04 13.15 2.66
CA ALA A 37 22.83 13.16 1.79
C ALA A 37 22.94 14.18 0.64
N SER A 38 24.02 14.97 0.59
CA SER A 38 24.21 16.09 -0.33
C SER A 38 24.50 15.66 -1.78
N ASP A 39 25.00 14.42 -2.00
CA ASP A 39 25.41 13.96 -3.33
C ASP A 39 24.41 13.04 -4.05
N ALA A 40 23.33 12.68 -3.41
CA ALA A 40 22.23 11.94 -4.07
C ALA A 40 21.38 12.93 -4.88
N LYS A 41 21.77 13.22 -6.12
CA LYS A 41 20.93 13.90 -7.11
C LYS A 41 19.54 13.28 -7.08
N MET A 42 18.53 14.06 -6.66
CA MET A 42 17.14 13.62 -6.64
C MET A 42 16.77 13.15 -8.07
N PRO A 43 16.40 11.88 -8.26
CA PRO A 43 16.13 11.36 -9.61
C PRO A 43 15.05 12.21 -10.29
N SER A 44 15.21 12.48 -11.57
CA SER A 44 14.24 13.25 -12.34
C SER A 44 12.88 12.52 -12.31
N LYS A 45 11.77 13.27 -12.48
CA LYS A 45 10.42 12.68 -12.55
C LYS A 45 10.36 11.53 -13.57
N LEU A 46 11.04 11.72 -14.69
CA LEU A 46 11.10 10.76 -15.79
C LEU A 46 11.80 9.46 -15.37
N HIS A 47 12.86 9.54 -14.57
CA HIS A 47 13.61 8.37 -14.10
C HIS A 47 12.77 7.52 -13.11
N LEU A 48 12.04 8.17 -12.18
CA LEU A 48 11.14 7.45 -11.27
C LEU A 48 9.99 6.77 -12.00
N LEU A 49 9.41 7.44 -13.00
CA LEU A 49 8.36 6.83 -13.84
C LEU A 49 8.90 5.68 -14.68
N TRP A 50 10.10 5.82 -15.23
CA TRP A 50 10.75 4.77 -16.00
C TRP A 50 10.98 3.51 -15.18
N GLU A 51 11.49 3.65 -13.95
CA GLU A 51 11.68 2.51 -13.05
C GLU A 51 10.37 1.84 -12.63
N SER A 52 9.33 2.65 -12.36
CA SER A 52 8.00 2.12 -12.06
C SER A 52 7.40 1.38 -13.26
N LEU A 53 7.60 1.90 -14.47
CA LEU A 53 7.21 1.22 -15.70
C LEU A 53 7.95 -0.11 -15.88
N GLN A 54 9.25 -0.15 -15.60
CA GLN A 54 10.03 -1.41 -15.66
C GLN A 54 9.44 -2.46 -14.70
N LEU A 55 9.07 -2.07 -13.46
CA LEU A 55 8.42 -2.98 -12.52
C LEU A 55 7.07 -3.49 -13.07
N CYS A 56 6.25 -2.61 -13.64
CA CYS A 56 5.00 -3.02 -14.27
C CYS A 56 5.25 -3.99 -15.45
N PHE A 57 6.25 -3.75 -16.26
CA PHE A 57 6.60 -4.67 -17.35
C PHE A 57 7.06 -6.03 -16.86
N VAL A 58 7.82 -6.09 -15.75
CA VAL A 58 8.23 -7.35 -15.11
C VAL A 58 7.01 -8.12 -14.60
N VAL A 59 6.08 -7.43 -13.91
CA VAL A 59 4.85 -8.05 -13.41
C VAL A 59 3.98 -8.55 -14.55
N LEU A 60 3.71 -7.71 -15.56
CA LEU A 60 2.91 -8.10 -16.73
C LEU A 60 3.59 -9.23 -17.52
N GLY A 61 4.91 -9.19 -17.67
CA GLY A 61 5.69 -10.27 -18.30
C GLY A 61 5.57 -11.57 -17.51
N GLY A 62 5.62 -11.52 -16.19
CA GLY A 62 5.38 -12.68 -15.31
C GLY A 62 3.98 -13.28 -15.47
N VAL A 63 2.96 -12.43 -15.56
CA VAL A 63 1.57 -12.87 -15.81
C VAL A 63 1.46 -13.54 -17.19
N LEU A 64 2.01 -12.92 -18.24
CA LEU A 64 2.01 -13.49 -19.60
C LEU A 64 2.75 -14.83 -19.63
N LEU A 65 3.90 -14.92 -18.97
CA LEU A 65 4.65 -16.16 -18.87
C LEU A 65 3.83 -17.26 -18.19
N GLY A 66 3.14 -16.92 -17.09
CA GLY A 66 2.26 -17.84 -16.37
C GLY A 66 1.04 -18.30 -17.17
N LEU A 67 0.59 -17.48 -18.13
CA LEU A 67 -0.51 -17.85 -19.05
C LEU A 67 -0.03 -18.72 -20.22
N LEU A 68 1.22 -18.54 -20.67
CA LEU A 68 1.78 -19.23 -21.84
C LEU A 68 2.49 -20.54 -21.51
N VAL A 69 3.03 -20.64 -20.29
CA VAL A 69 3.83 -21.79 -19.85
C VAL A 69 3.15 -22.41 -18.63
N ASP A 70 2.98 -23.74 -18.65
CA ASP A 70 2.49 -24.47 -17.47
C ASP A 70 3.57 -24.52 -16.39
N LEU A 71 3.53 -23.54 -15.50
CA LEU A 71 4.48 -23.38 -14.40
C LEU A 71 4.09 -24.17 -13.14
N ARG A 72 3.02 -24.99 -13.21
CA ARG A 72 2.51 -25.75 -12.04
C ARG A 72 3.48 -26.76 -11.48
N ALA A 73 4.45 -27.21 -12.31
CA ALA A 73 5.50 -28.12 -11.88
C ALA A 73 6.62 -27.45 -11.06
N LEU A 74 6.68 -26.12 -11.04
CA LEU A 74 7.72 -25.37 -10.35
C LEU A 74 7.18 -24.85 -8.99
N PRO A 75 7.98 -24.91 -7.91
CA PRO A 75 7.58 -24.41 -6.60
C PRO A 75 7.67 -22.88 -6.51
N ILE A 76 6.98 -22.18 -7.42
CA ILE A 76 7.02 -20.72 -7.54
C ILE A 76 6.56 -20.03 -6.26
N ASP A 77 5.53 -20.59 -5.60
CA ASP A 77 5.02 -20.06 -4.33
C ASP A 77 6.12 -20.01 -3.28
N LYS A 78 6.90 -21.09 -3.13
CA LYS A 78 8.03 -21.12 -2.19
C LYS A 78 9.12 -20.11 -2.56
N TRP A 79 9.41 -19.96 -3.83
CA TRP A 79 10.42 -19.01 -4.29
C TRP A 79 9.98 -17.56 -4.04
N SER A 80 8.70 -17.25 -4.26
CA SER A 80 8.15 -15.93 -3.95
C SER A 80 8.17 -15.63 -2.44
N GLU A 81 7.83 -16.59 -1.59
CA GLU A 81 7.94 -16.45 -0.13
C GLU A 81 9.38 -16.18 0.31
N TRP A 82 10.36 -16.94 -0.19
CA TRP A 82 11.76 -16.73 0.12
C TRP A 82 12.27 -15.37 -0.36
N ALA A 83 11.89 -14.94 -1.57
CA ALA A 83 12.23 -13.63 -2.09
C ALA A 83 11.65 -12.50 -1.23
N LEU A 84 10.39 -12.64 -0.78
CA LEU A 84 9.75 -11.69 0.11
C LEU A 84 10.43 -11.64 1.48
N MET A 85 10.73 -12.80 2.08
CA MET A 85 11.45 -12.87 3.36
C MET A 85 12.84 -12.22 3.28
N LEU A 86 13.57 -12.47 2.18
CA LEU A 86 14.87 -11.85 1.95
C LEU A 86 14.73 -10.32 1.82
N LEU A 87 13.74 -9.85 1.06
CA LEU A 87 13.45 -8.42 0.93
C LEU A 87 13.19 -7.76 2.28
N LEU A 88 12.29 -8.35 3.08
CA LEU A 88 11.96 -7.82 4.41
C LEU A 88 13.15 -7.84 5.36
N LEU A 89 13.99 -8.89 5.30
CA LEU A 89 15.23 -8.96 6.06
C LEU A 89 16.19 -7.83 5.69
N LEU A 90 16.42 -7.60 4.39
CA LEU A 90 17.30 -6.54 3.91
C LEU A 90 16.78 -5.15 4.33
N ILE A 91 15.47 -4.90 4.25
CA ILE A 91 14.86 -3.67 4.73
C ILE A 91 15.02 -3.53 6.24
N GLY A 92 14.82 -4.61 7.00
CA GLY A 92 15.04 -4.63 8.46
C GLY A 92 16.50 -4.27 8.85
N ILE A 93 17.48 -4.83 8.13
CA ILE A 93 18.90 -4.50 8.32
C ILE A 93 19.16 -3.01 8.01
N GLN A 94 18.61 -2.51 6.91
CA GLN A 94 18.74 -1.11 6.52
C GLN A 94 18.11 -0.15 7.54
N MET A 95 16.95 -0.52 8.10
CA MET A 95 16.29 0.25 9.16
C MET A 95 17.14 0.26 10.46
N ARG A 96 17.72 -0.89 10.84
CA ARG A 96 18.63 -0.95 11.99
C ARG A 96 19.83 -0.03 11.80
N ASN A 97 20.43 -0.06 10.61
CA ASN A 97 21.59 0.78 10.29
C ASN A 97 21.24 2.29 10.26
N SER A 98 19.99 2.65 10.04
CA SER A 98 19.52 4.06 10.09
C SER A 98 19.34 4.60 11.52
N GLY A 99 19.62 3.80 12.56
CA GLY A 99 19.54 4.21 13.98
C GLY A 99 18.13 4.28 14.55
N MET A 100 17.11 3.84 13.81
CA MET A 100 15.72 3.84 14.26
C MET A 100 15.48 2.74 15.30
N ARG A 101 14.78 3.09 16.40
CA ARG A 101 14.41 2.13 17.45
C ARG A 101 13.16 1.36 17.07
N LEU A 102 13.13 0.05 17.34
CA LEU A 102 11.99 -0.83 17.04
C LEU A 102 10.65 -0.31 17.63
N ARG A 103 10.71 0.25 18.85
CA ARG A 103 9.52 0.86 19.49
C ARG A 103 8.97 2.06 18.69
N GLN A 104 9.84 2.87 18.07
CA GLN A 104 9.41 3.99 17.22
C GLN A 104 8.75 3.52 15.93
N ILE A 105 9.12 2.34 15.47
CA ILE A 105 8.53 1.70 14.30
C ILE A 105 7.12 1.19 14.65
N LEU A 106 7.00 0.39 15.71
CA LEU A 106 5.74 -0.30 16.07
C LEU A 106 4.64 0.64 16.60
N LEU A 107 5.04 1.72 17.27
CA LEU A 107 4.10 2.69 17.87
C LEU A 107 4.06 4.02 17.08
N ASN A 108 4.24 3.96 15.77
CA ASN A 108 4.20 5.17 14.94
C ASN A 108 2.76 5.69 14.79
N PRO A 109 2.39 6.83 15.43
CA PRO A 109 1.03 7.34 15.39
C PRO A 109 0.59 7.79 13.99
N TRP A 110 1.52 8.13 13.12
CA TRP A 110 1.24 8.50 11.73
C TRP A 110 0.81 7.28 10.91
N GLY A 111 1.48 6.15 11.08
CA GLY A 111 1.06 4.89 10.44
C GLY A 111 -0.35 4.47 10.85
N MET A 112 -0.68 4.60 12.15
CA MET A 112 -2.03 4.31 12.67
C MET A 112 -3.09 5.24 12.06
N LYS A 113 -2.82 6.55 12.00
CA LYS A 113 -3.74 7.53 11.40
C LYS A 113 -3.97 7.26 9.91
N ILE A 114 -2.91 6.91 9.18
CA ILE A 114 -3.03 6.56 7.75
C ILE A 114 -3.88 5.31 7.59
N ALA A 115 -3.63 4.25 8.37
CA ALA A 115 -4.44 3.03 8.32
C ALA A 115 -5.92 3.30 8.59
N ALA A 116 -6.24 4.04 9.65
CA ALA A 116 -7.63 4.41 9.96
C ALA A 116 -8.29 5.19 8.83
N THR A 117 -7.57 6.13 8.21
CA THR A 117 -8.10 6.89 7.09
C THR A 117 -8.30 6.03 5.85
N VAL A 118 -7.39 5.09 5.56
CA VAL A 118 -7.54 4.14 4.45
C VAL A 118 -8.79 3.30 4.64
N ILE A 119 -9.02 2.76 5.85
CA ILE A 119 -10.22 1.99 6.17
C ILE A 119 -11.49 2.82 5.90
N LEU A 120 -11.59 3.98 6.51
CA LEU A 120 -12.78 4.84 6.37
C LEU A 120 -13.01 5.27 4.93
N SER A 121 -11.98 5.70 4.21
CA SER A 121 -12.11 6.14 2.83
C SER A 121 -12.46 4.99 1.88
N SER A 122 -11.91 3.80 2.10
CA SER A 122 -12.22 2.60 1.33
C SER A 122 -13.70 2.21 1.51
N TRP A 123 -14.20 2.22 2.74
CA TRP A 123 -15.60 1.91 3.03
C TRP A 123 -16.56 2.94 2.45
N LEU A 124 -16.28 4.24 2.59
CA LEU A 124 -17.10 5.28 1.98
C LEU A 124 -17.14 5.14 0.46
N GLY A 125 -15.98 4.92 -0.16
CA GLY A 125 -15.92 4.71 -1.60
C GLY A 125 -16.65 3.46 -2.07
N SER A 126 -16.59 2.37 -1.31
CA SER A 126 -17.25 1.12 -1.64
C SER A 126 -18.78 1.19 -1.49
N LEU A 127 -19.29 1.91 -0.49
CA LEU A 127 -20.72 2.14 -0.33
C LEU A 127 -21.31 2.94 -1.50
N LEU A 128 -20.58 3.94 -1.99
CA LEU A 128 -20.97 4.68 -3.19
C LEU A 128 -20.96 3.77 -4.42
N ALA A 129 -19.91 2.94 -4.56
CA ALA A 129 -19.81 1.99 -5.66
C ALA A 129 -20.95 0.93 -5.60
N ALA A 130 -21.31 0.47 -4.41
CA ALA A 130 -22.40 -0.47 -4.19
C ALA A 130 -23.74 0.06 -4.75
N GLN A 131 -24.05 1.33 -4.48
CA GLN A 131 -25.26 1.98 -4.99
C GLN A 131 -25.26 2.09 -6.52
N LEU A 132 -24.10 2.41 -7.11
CA LEU A 132 -23.96 2.54 -8.57
C LEU A 132 -24.06 1.20 -9.30
N LEU A 133 -23.56 0.13 -8.68
CA LEU A 133 -23.50 -1.21 -9.28
C LEU A 133 -24.69 -2.10 -8.88
N GLY A 134 -25.57 -1.63 -7.99
CA GLY A 134 -26.70 -2.42 -7.50
C GLY A 134 -26.30 -3.65 -6.70
N MET A 135 -25.12 -3.62 -6.05
CA MET A 135 -24.64 -4.75 -5.26
C MET A 135 -24.91 -4.56 -3.76
N PRO A 136 -25.05 -5.64 -2.97
CA PRO A 136 -25.23 -5.55 -1.53
C PRO A 136 -24.08 -4.77 -0.87
N SER A 137 -24.41 -3.88 0.06
CA SER A 137 -23.42 -3.05 0.77
C SER A 137 -22.41 -3.90 1.54
N SER A 138 -22.82 -5.05 2.10
CA SER A 138 -21.91 -5.97 2.79
C SER A 138 -20.85 -6.56 1.85
N HIS A 139 -21.22 -6.94 0.62
CA HIS A 139 -20.27 -7.42 -0.38
C HIS A 139 -19.28 -6.33 -0.79
N ALA A 140 -19.76 -5.10 -1.01
CA ALA A 140 -18.89 -3.99 -1.35
C ALA A 140 -17.91 -3.63 -0.23
N LEU A 141 -18.37 -3.64 1.03
CA LEU A 141 -17.52 -3.42 2.21
C LEU A 141 -16.48 -4.54 2.37
N ALA A 142 -16.87 -5.79 2.13
CA ALA A 142 -15.94 -6.92 2.15
C ALA A 142 -14.84 -6.75 1.10
N LEU A 143 -15.21 -6.45 -0.16
CA LEU A 143 -14.26 -6.21 -1.25
C LEU A 143 -13.31 -5.05 -0.95
N ALA A 144 -13.80 -3.97 -0.35
CA ALA A 144 -12.99 -2.81 -0.01
C ALA A 144 -12.05 -3.05 1.18
N SER A 145 -12.36 -4.03 2.02
CA SER A 145 -11.59 -4.37 3.22
C SER A 145 -10.36 -5.25 2.95
N SER A 146 -10.11 -5.60 1.68
CA SER A 146 -8.86 -6.25 1.26
C SER A 146 -7.66 -5.32 1.37
N PHE A 147 -7.90 -4.01 1.28
CA PHE A 147 -6.88 -2.96 1.24
C PHE A 147 -5.75 -3.24 0.23
N GLY A 148 -6.05 -4.03 -0.81
CA GLY A 148 -5.13 -4.42 -1.87
C GLY A 148 -4.36 -5.70 -1.64
N TRP A 149 -4.73 -6.51 -0.68
CA TRP A 149 -4.15 -7.84 -0.50
C TRP A 149 -4.86 -8.86 -1.42
N TYR A 150 -4.54 -8.79 -2.71
CA TYR A 150 -5.21 -9.54 -3.77
C TYR A 150 -5.20 -11.07 -3.57
N SER A 151 -4.07 -11.63 -3.09
CA SER A 151 -3.94 -13.07 -2.89
C SER A 151 -4.86 -13.60 -1.79
N LEU A 152 -5.17 -12.79 -0.78
CA LEU A 152 -6.09 -13.14 0.29
C LEU A 152 -7.55 -12.87 -0.09
N SER A 153 -7.84 -11.67 -0.62
CA SER A 153 -9.19 -11.25 -0.95
C SER A 153 -9.83 -12.17 -1.99
N GLY A 154 -9.07 -12.51 -3.03
CA GLY A 154 -9.53 -13.43 -4.07
C GLY A 154 -10.01 -14.78 -3.50
N ILE A 155 -9.24 -15.35 -2.57
CA ILE A 155 -9.56 -16.65 -1.95
C ILE A 155 -10.76 -16.53 -1.01
N LEU A 156 -10.74 -15.56 -0.07
CA LEU A 156 -11.80 -15.41 0.93
C LEU A 156 -13.15 -15.06 0.29
N VAL A 157 -13.15 -14.21 -0.73
CA VAL A 157 -14.37 -13.86 -1.45
C VAL A 157 -14.87 -15.01 -2.31
N ALA A 158 -13.96 -15.75 -2.96
CA ALA A 158 -14.34 -16.92 -3.77
C ALA A 158 -14.99 -18.01 -2.92
N ASP A 159 -14.48 -18.24 -1.70
CA ASP A 159 -15.03 -19.24 -0.76
C ASP A 159 -16.48 -18.92 -0.35
N LYS A 160 -16.82 -17.66 -0.17
CA LYS A 160 -18.14 -17.23 0.33
C LYS A 160 -19.13 -16.81 -0.76
N LEU A 161 -18.65 -16.13 -1.79
CA LEU A 161 -19.51 -15.53 -2.84
C LEU A 161 -19.32 -16.17 -4.22
N GLY A 162 -18.46 -17.19 -4.30
CA GLY A 162 -18.20 -17.92 -5.53
C GLY A 162 -17.05 -17.35 -6.38
N PRO A 163 -16.62 -18.13 -7.38
CA PRO A 163 -15.37 -17.85 -8.12
C PRO A 163 -15.42 -16.56 -8.95
N VAL A 164 -16.60 -16.14 -9.40
CA VAL A 164 -16.75 -14.91 -10.22
C VAL A 164 -16.40 -13.67 -9.40
N LEU A 165 -16.98 -13.54 -8.19
CA LEU A 165 -16.69 -12.41 -7.30
C LEU A 165 -15.28 -12.51 -6.70
N GLY A 166 -14.78 -13.72 -6.43
CA GLY A 166 -13.40 -13.94 -6.02
C GLY A 166 -12.39 -13.48 -7.08
N SER A 167 -12.64 -13.80 -8.35
CA SER A 167 -11.80 -13.33 -9.45
C SER A 167 -11.88 -11.81 -9.63
N ALA A 168 -13.06 -11.23 -9.46
CA ALA A 168 -13.24 -9.79 -9.52
C ALA A 168 -12.47 -9.08 -8.37
N ALA A 169 -12.51 -9.62 -7.15
CA ALA A 169 -11.73 -9.13 -6.01
C ALA A 169 -10.23 -9.16 -6.31
N PHE A 170 -9.75 -10.29 -6.80
CA PHE A 170 -8.34 -10.47 -7.18
C PHE A 170 -7.89 -9.44 -8.22
N ILE A 171 -8.64 -9.30 -9.33
CA ILE A 171 -8.30 -8.38 -10.42
C ILE A 171 -8.37 -6.92 -9.96
N ASN A 172 -9.37 -6.56 -9.13
CA ASN A 172 -9.48 -5.23 -8.56
C ASN A 172 -8.25 -4.85 -7.75
N ASP A 173 -7.83 -5.73 -6.85
CA ASP A 173 -6.70 -5.47 -5.96
C ASP A 173 -5.37 -5.50 -6.69
N LEU A 174 -5.17 -6.44 -7.61
CA LEU A 174 -3.99 -6.49 -8.46
C LEU A 174 -3.88 -5.24 -9.34
N GLY A 175 -4.98 -4.83 -9.97
CA GLY A 175 -5.04 -3.59 -10.77
C GLY A 175 -4.69 -2.36 -9.93
N ARG A 176 -5.23 -2.27 -8.70
CA ARG A 176 -4.90 -1.20 -7.76
C ARG A 176 -3.41 -1.19 -7.41
N GLU A 177 -2.81 -2.36 -7.22
CA GLU A 177 -1.39 -2.48 -6.88
C GLU A 177 -0.48 -2.05 -8.03
N LEU A 178 -0.78 -2.46 -9.26
CA LEU A 178 -0.07 -1.98 -10.45
C LEU A 178 -0.14 -0.46 -10.60
N ILE A 179 -1.33 0.12 -10.36
CA ILE A 179 -1.52 1.57 -10.36
C ILE A 179 -0.73 2.20 -9.21
N ALA A 180 -0.66 1.57 -8.03
CA ALA A 180 0.10 2.07 -6.89
C ALA A 180 1.59 2.22 -7.20
N ILE A 181 2.20 1.26 -7.88
CA ILE A 181 3.61 1.33 -8.32
C ILE A 181 3.88 2.60 -9.14
N LEU A 182 2.96 2.96 -10.03
CA LEU A 182 3.07 4.14 -10.89
C LEU A 182 2.78 5.47 -10.15
N ILE A 183 1.79 5.45 -9.26
CA ILE A 183 1.29 6.67 -8.61
C ILE A 183 2.10 7.04 -7.38
N ILE A 184 2.59 6.08 -6.59
CA ILE A 184 3.34 6.32 -5.34
C ILE A 184 4.51 7.29 -5.55
N PRO A 185 5.39 7.16 -6.56
CA PRO A 185 6.51 8.09 -6.75
C PRO A 185 6.08 9.52 -7.01
N VAL A 186 4.93 9.71 -7.67
CA VAL A 186 4.38 11.03 -7.98
C VAL A 186 3.73 11.64 -6.73
N LEU A 187 2.89 10.86 -6.04
CA LEU A 187 2.21 11.30 -4.82
C LEU A 187 3.19 11.59 -3.69
N MET A 188 4.25 10.80 -3.55
CA MET A 188 5.23 10.94 -2.46
C MET A 188 5.87 12.32 -2.42
N ARG A 189 6.00 12.99 -3.57
CA ARG A 189 6.59 14.33 -3.65
C ARG A 189 5.73 15.43 -3.01
N ARG A 190 4.41 15.28 -3.04
CA ARG A 190 3.47 16.30 -2.56
C ARG A 190 2.68 15.87 -1.33
N HIS A 191 2.30 14.60 -1.29
CA HIS A 191 1.40 14.02 -0.29
C HIS A 191 1.91 12.64 0.18
N PRO A 192 3.01 12.58 0.99
CA PRO A 192 3.59 11.30 1.42
C PRO A 192 2.60 10.38 2.14
N SER A 193 1.73 10.94 3.00
CA SER A 193 0.69 10.15 3.68
C SER A 193 -0.31 9.51 2.70
N ALA A 194 -0.70 10.23 1.66
CA ALA A 194 -1.59 9.69 0.62
C ALA A 194 -0.88 8.62 -0.21
N ALA A 195 0.42 8.79 -0.50
CA ALA A 195 1.22 7.80 -1.21
C ALA A 195 1.31 6.47 -0.42
N ILE A 196 1.60 6.56 0.89
CA ILE A 196 1.64 5.40 1.78
C ILE A 196 0.25 4.75 1.89
N GLY A 197 -0.80 5.56 2.10
CA GLY A 197 -2.17 5.07 2.17
C GLY A 197 -2.64 4.39 0.88
N TYR A 198 -2.20 4.86 -0.29
CA TYR A 198 -2.49 4.21 -1.56
C TYR A 198 -1.81 2.84 -1.69
N GLY A 199 -0.63 2.64 -1.08
CA GLY A 199 -0.01 1.33 -0.93
C GLY A 199 -0.89 0.33 -0.17
N GLY A 200 -1.71 0.80 0.78
CA GLY A 200 -2.64 -0.05 1.51
C GLY A 200 -1.94 -1.11 2.37
N ALA A 201 -2.45 -2.34 2.35
CA ALA A 201 -1.84 -3.46 3.05
C ALA A 201 -0.44 -3.77 2.51
N THR A 202 -0.22 -3.62 1.20
CA THR A 202 1.08 -3.92 0.58
C THR A 202 2.16 -2.87 0.84
N ALA A 203 1.84 -1.80 1.59
CA ALA A 203 2.82 -0.80 2.02
C ALA A 203 3.89 -1.37 2.97
N LEU A 204 3.67 -2.53 3.57
CA LEU A 204 4.64 -3.20 4.44
C LEU A 204 5.61 -4.13 3.67
N ASP A 205 5.24 -4.53 2.44
CA ASP A 205 5.97 -5.54 1.65
C ASP A 205 6.15 -5.11 0.18
N PHE A 206 5.19 -5.42 -0.69
CA PHE A 206 5.35 -5.29 -2.14
C PHE A 206 5.57 -3.84 -2.61
N THR A 207 4.80 -2.87 -2.10
CA THR A 207 4.99 -1.45 -2.46
C THR A 207 6.03 -0.74 -1.61
N LEU A 208 6.55 -1.38 -0.55
CA LEU A 208 7.52 -0.79 0.36
C LEU A 208 8.81 -0.33 -0.33
N PRO A 209 9.42 -1.09 -1.25
CA PRO A 209 10.60 -0.63 -1.98
C PRO A 209 10.35 0.66 -2.78
N VAL A 210 9.17 0.77 -3.40
CA VAL A 210 8.77 1.96 -4.17
C VAL A 210 8.56 3.16 -3.24
N ILE A 211 7.91 2.94 -2.08
CA ILE A 211 7.71 3.94 -1.03
C ILE A 211 9.06 4.42 -0.51
N GLN A 212 9.97 3.50 -0.16
CA GLN A 212 11.30 3.81 0.36
C GLN A 212 12.14 4.59 -0.65
N LYS A 213 12.16 4.14 -1.92
CA LYS A 213 12.92 4.79 -2.98
C LYS A 213 12.43 6.21 -3.25
N SER A 214 11.12 6.43 -3.16
CA SER A 214 10.48 7.72 -3.45
C SER A 214 10.48 8.68 -2.27
N GLY A 215 10.40 8.18 -1.04
CA GLY A 215 10.26 8.97 0.19
C GLY A 215 11.44 8.89 1.15
N GLY A 216 12.43 8.04 0.85
CA GLY A 216 13.59 7.77 1.72
C GLY A 216 13.27 6.81 2.87
N ILE A 217 14.32 6.48 3.65
CA ILE A 217 14.22 5.51 4.76
C ILE A 217 13.29 6.01 5.89
N GLN A 218 13.08 7.31 6.00
CA GLN A 218 12.30 7.94 7.07
C GLN A 218 10.79 7.64 6.98
N VAL A 219 10.26 7.37 5.79
CA VAL A 219 8.83 7.02 5.60
C VAL A 219 8.55 5.54 5.83
N VAL A 220 9.59 4.70 5.84
CA VAL A 220 9.47 3.24 5.97
C VAL A 220 8.76 2.81 7.25
N PRO A 221 9.07 3.35 8.46
CA PRO A 221 8.36 2.98 9.68
C PRO A 221 6.86 3.26 9.61
N VAL A 222 6.48 4.38 8.98
CA VAL A 222 5.07 4.78 8.80
C VAL A 222 4.36 3.81 7.87
N ALA A 223 5.00 3.43 6.76
CA ALA A 223 4.48 2.49 5.79
C ALA A 223 4.28 1.10 6.37
N ILE A 224 5.29 0.59 7.11
CA ILE A 224 5.22 -0.72 7.76
C ILE A 224 4.07 -0.76 8.77
N VAL A 225 3.93 0.25 9.64
CA VAL A 225 2.86 0.26 10.64
C VAL A 225 1.49 0.35 9.98
N SER A 226 1.33 1.21 8.97
CA SER A 226 0.07 1.33 8.23
C SER A 226 -0.29 0.02 7.54
N GLY A 227 0.64 -0.56 6.78
CA GLY A 227 0.44 -1.83 6.08
C GLY A 227 0.16 -2.99 7.03
N PHE A 228 0.88 -3.08 8.16
CA PHE A 228 0.68 -4.12 9.17
C PHE A 228 -0.74 -4.09 9.76
N ILE A 229 -1.23 -2.89 10.14
CA ILE A 229 -2.59 -2.75 10.69
C ILE A 229 -3.63 -3.17 9.64
N LEU A 230 -3.48 -2.73 8.39
CA LEU A 230 -4.39 -3.07 7.31
C LEU A 230 -4.37 -4.57 6.99
N SER A 231 -3.19 -5.20 7.00
CA SER A 231 -3.04 -6.64 6.79
C SER A 231 -3.63 -7.46 7.93
N LEU A 232 -3.52 -6.98 9.18
CA LEU A 232 -4.12 -7.65 10.33
C LEU A 232 -5.64 -7.55 10.32
N LEU A 233 -6.19 -6.38 10.00
CA LEU A 233 -7.62 -6.12 10.00
C LEU A 233 -8.34 -6.65 8.75
N GLY A 234 -7.67 -6.71 7.61
CA GLY A 234 -8.25 -7.11 6.33
C GLY A 234 -9.05 -8.41 6.38
N PRO A 235 -8.45 -9.55 6.77
CA PRO A 235 -9.15 -10.83 6.87
C PRO A 235 -10.36 -10.78 7.80
N ILE A 236 -10.22 -10.12 8.96
CA ILE A 236 -11.27 -10.00 9.97
C ILE A 236 -12.46 -9.22 9.41
N LEU A 237 -12.18 -8.11 8.73
CA LEU A 237 -13.21 -7.25 8.15
C LEU A 237 -13.88 -7.90 6.94
N ILE A 238 -13.13 -8.56 6.05
CA ILE A 238 -13.69 -9.30 4.92
C ILE A 238 -14.68 -10.34 5.44
N LEU A 239 -14.23 -11.23 6.33
CA LEU A 239 -15.07 -12.29 6.87
C LEU A 239 -16.25 -11.75 7.68
N GLY A 240 -16.04 -10.68 8.46
CA GLY A 240 -17.09 -10.01 9.21
C GLY A 240 -18.22 -9.47 8.32
N PHE A 241 -17.88 -8.80 7.21
CA PHE A 241 -18.89 -8.29 6.28
C PHE A 241 -19.53 -9.39 5.42
N LEU A 242 -18.85 -10.49 5.15
CA LEU A 242 -19.42 -11.63 4.42
C LEU A 242 -20.29 -12.53 5.32
N ALA A 243 -20.28 -12.32 6.63
CA ALA A 243 -21.15 -13.04 7.58
C ALA A 243 -22.52 -12.37 7.79
N ILE A 244 -22.69 -11.12 7.30
CA ILE A 244 -23.93 -10.35 7.40
C ILE A 244 -24.71 -10.45 6.09
#